data_074a394f2efc2e4050d90906fedb6db1
#
_entry.id   074a394f2efc2e4050d90906fedb6db1
#
_cell.length_a   1.000
_cell.length_b   1.000
_cell.length_c   1.000
_cell.angle_alpha   90.00
_cell.angle_beta   90.00
_cell.angle_gamma   90.00
#
_symmetry.space_group_name_H-M   'P 1'
#
loop_
_entity.id
_entity.type
_entity.pdbx_description
1 polymer ?
#
loop_
_entity_poly.entity_id
_entity_poly.type
_entity_poly.pdbx_seq_one_letter_code
_entity_poly.pdbx_strand_id
1 'polypeptide(L)'
;MLSAERMRMEILKLLVADGAVSAVTAMTDGGLLQMVFAGVTYTGTFAAMIAAERTLGLKADATRRLAALGVAVTEDARRLAVRLRLSNSEAKALDSMGHRWWRLAGMDEARARRRLYRLGEASYRDRLLLAWARAGHGADPAPWVALARLPQRFTPPKFPLKAADFIARGVAEGPALGHVLTLAEDAWLAADFPLEPAALASLADQAVARLTRDAKS
;
A
#
# COMPACT_ATOMS: atom_id res chain seq x y z
N MET A 1 34.80 -10.02 -1.82
CA MET A 1 33.35 -10.07 -2.01
C MET A 1 32.72 -8.99 -1.13
N LEU A 2 31.90 -8.08 -1.66
CA LEU A 2 31.25 -7.04 -0.86
C LEU A 2 30.22 -7.71 0.09
N SER A 3 30.14 -7.26 1.36
CA SER A 3 29.10 -7.75 2.26
C SER A 3 27.72 -7.29 1.78
N ALA A 4 26.69 -8.06 2.11
CA ALA A 4 25.31 -7.73 1.71
C ALA A 4 24.85 -6.37 2.29
N GLU A 5 25.32 -6.01 3.50
CA GLU A 5 25.03 -4.73 4.15
C GLU A 5 25.67 -3.57 3.37
N ARG A 6 26.92 -3.73 2.92
CA ARG A 6 27.61 -2.71 2.11
C ARG A 6 26.93 -2.56 0.75
N MET A 7 26.55 -3.68 0.13
CA MET A 7 25.78 -3.69 -1.12
C MET A 7 24.45 -2.95 -0.95
N ARG A 8 23.71 -3.23 0.15
CA ARG A 8 22.47 -2.51 0.48
C ARG A 8 22.70 -1.00 0.57
N MET A 9 23.70 -0.57 1.35
CA MET A 9 23.97 0.86 1.53
C MET A 9 24.27 1.54 0.20
N GLU A 10 25.09 0.95 -0.65
CA GLU A 10 25.43 1.52 -1.95
C GLU A 10 24.24 1.56 -2.91
N ILE A 11 23.44 0.49 -2.96
CA ILE A 11 22.22 0.46 -3.78
C ILE A 11 21.22 1.53 -3.31
N LEU A 12 20.91 1.59 -2.02
CA LEU A 12 19.92 2.58 -1.52
C LEU A 12 20.41 4.02 -1.74
N LYS A 13 21.72 4.27 -1.58
CA LYS A 13 22.34 5.57 -1.88
C LYS A 13 22.24 5.91 -3.37
N LEU A 14 22.54 4.96 -4.23
CA LEU A 14 22.46 5.13 -5.69
C LEU A 14 21.04 5.50 -6.12
N LEU A 15 20.01 4.81 -5.58
CA LEU A 15 18.62 5.02 -5.98
C LEU A 15 18.10 6.44 -5.70
N VAL A 16 18.71 7.17 -4.76
CA VAL A 16 18.31 8.55 -4.43
C VAL A 16 19.27 9.63 -4.94
N ALA A 17 20.35 9.21 -5.59
CA ALA A 17 21.37 10.13 -6.11
C ALA A 17 20.85 10.89 -7.34
N ASP A 18 21.46 12.05 -7.61
CA ASP A 18 21.32 12.73 -8.88
C ASP A 18 21.87 11.82 -10.00
N GLY A 19 21.15 11.74 -11.13
CA GLY A 19 21.54 10.83 -12.21
C GLY A 19 21.23 9.34 -11.97
N ALA A 20 20.48 8.98 -10.93
CA ALA A 20 20.12 7.60 -10.60
C ALA A 20 19.55 6.81 -11.79
N VAL A 21 18.74 7.46 -12.66
CA VAL A 21 18.14 6.79 -13.83
C VAL A 21 19.21 6.29 -14.78
N SER A 22 20.14 7.14 -15.19
CA SER A 22 21.22 6.76 -16.11
C SER A 22 22.13 5.68 -15.52
N ALA A 23 22.47 5.80 -14.24
CA ALA A 23 23.31 4.81 -13.55
C ALA A 23 22.61 3.45 -13.45
N VAL A 24 21.33 3.43 -13.06
CA VAL A 24 20.50 2.20 -12.97
C VAL A 24 20.35 1.55 -14.35
N THR A 25 20.13 2.34 -15.41
CA THR A 25 20.04 1.83 -16.79
C THR A 25 21.37 1.19 -17.19
N ALA A 26 22.50 1.88 -17.02
CA ALA A 26 23.82 1.33 -17.37
C ALA A 26 24.15 0.04 -16.58
N MET A 27 23.81 -0.02 -15.29
CA MET A 27 23.99 -1.23 -14.49
C MET A 27 23.06 -2.38 -14.91
N THR A 28 21.87 -2.07 -15.41
CA THR A 28 20.93 -3.08 -15.96
C THR A 28 21.49 -3.63 -17.27
N ASP A 29 21.90 -2.75 -18.18
CA ASP A 29 22.46 -3.14 -19.49
C ASP A 29 23.74 -3.96 -19.35
N GLY A 30 24.55 -3.65 -18.34
CA GLY A 30 25.75 -4.42 -17.98
C GLY A 30 25.46 -5.70 -17.17
N GLY A 31 24.20 -6.06 -16.90
CA GLY A 31 23.85 -7.27 -16.14
C GLY A 31 24.12 -7.22 -14.64
N LEU A 32 24.64 -6.10 -14.12
CA LEU A 32 25.02 -5.97 -12.70
C LEU A 32 23.82 -6.05 -11.76
N LEU A 33 22.71 -5.40 -12.12
CA LEU A 33 21.51 -5.40 -11.27
C LEU A 33 20.85 -6.77 -11.22
N GLN A 34 20.89 -7.59 -12.28
CA GLN A 34 20.37 -8.96 -12.25
C GLN A 34 21.13 -9.82 -11.24
N MET A 35 22.46 -9.66 -11.16
CA MET A 35 23.26 -10.37 -10.15
C MET A 35 22.90 -9.92 -8.72
N VAL A 36 22.66 -8.63 -8.52
CA VAL A 36 22.29 -8.07 -7.20
C VAL A 36 20.88 -8.48 -6.79
N PHE A 37 19.90 -8.35 -7.69
CA PHE A 37 18.48 -8.54 -7.37
C PHE A 37 18.01 -9.99 -7.55
N ALA A 38 18.75 -10.80 -8.33
CA ALA A 38 18.34 -12.14 -8.76
C ALA A 38 16.91 -12.16 -9.33
N GLY A 39 16.56 -11.17 -10.11
CA GLY A 39 15.25 -10.99 -10.70
C GLY A 39 15.22 -9.88 -11.73
N VAL A 40 14.03 -9.63 -12.24
CA VAL A 40 13.80 -8.60 -13.26
C VAL A 40 13.96 -7.20 -12.66
N THR A 41 14.57 -6.29 -13.41
CA THR A 41 14.66 -4.87 -13.09
C THR A 41 13.73 -4.06 -14.01
N TYR A 42 12.91 -3.20 -13.40
CA TYR A 42 11.89 -2.39 -14.09
C TYR A 42 12.37 -0.94 -14.20
N THR A 43 13.37 -0.69 -15.05
CA THR A 43 14.00 0.64 -15.20
C THR A 43 13.00 1.72 -15.61
N GLY A 44 12.04 1.41 -16.48
CA GLY A 44 10.96 2.33 -16.86
C GLY A 44 10.05 2.70 -15.68
N THR A 45 9.67 1.72 -14.83
CA THR A 45 8.89 1.99 -13.62
C THR A 45 9.69 2.81 -12.61
N PHE A 46 10.99 2.56 -12.50
CA PHE A 46 11.88 3.34 -11.65
C PHE A 46 11.94 4.81 -12.07
N ALA A 47 12.12 5.08 -13.36
CA ALA A 47 12.11 6.43 -13.91
C ALA A 47 10.76 7.14 -13.71
N ALA A 48 9.65 6.41 -13.93
CA ALA A 48 8.29 6.92 -13.71
C ALA A 48 8.03 7.23 -12.22
N MET A 49 8.57 6.43 -11.28
CA MET A 49 8.49 6.72 -9.85
C MET A 49 9.18 8.04 -9.50
N ILE A 50 10.36 8.29 -10.02
CA ILE A 50 11.09 9.55 -9.81
C ILE A 50 10.28 10.73 -10.37
N ALA A 51 9.68 10.57 -11.54
CA ALA A 51 8.81 11.60 -12.14
C ALA A 51 7.57 11.88 -11.25
N ALA A 52 6.92 10.85 -10.74
CA ALA A 52 5.77 10.98 -9.83
C ALA A 52 6.15 11.69 -8.52
N GLU A 53 7.28 11.33 -7.91
CA GLU A 53 7.81 12.01 -6.73
C GLU A 53 8.05 13.50 -6.99
N ARG A 54 8.65 13.85 -8.13
CA ARG A 54 8.88 15.25 -8.53
C ARG A 54 7.57 16.01 -8.73
N THR A 55 6.59 15.43 -9.43
CA THR A 55 5.27 16.02 -9.67
C THR A 55 4.55 16.35 -8.35
N LEU A 56 4.74 15.53 -7.32
CA LEU A 56 4.14 15.74 -6.00
C LEU A 56 5.00 16.57 -5.05
N GLY A 57 6.21 16.96 -5.44
CA GLY A 57 7.16 17.66 -4.57
C GLY A 57 7.64 16.78 -3.39
N LEU A 58 7.66 15.47 -3.56
CA LEU A 58 8.07 14.55 -2.51
C LEU A 58 9.59 14.40 -2.47
N LYS A 59 10.10 14.22 -1.25
CA LYS A 59 11.49 13.82 -1.06
C LYS A 59 11.72 12.42 -1.64
N ALA A 60 12.88 12.23 -2.28
CA ALA A 60 13.33 10.93 -2.75
C ALA A 60 13.35 9.90 -1.63
N ASP A 61 12.77 8.74 -1.87
CA ASP A 61 12.73 7.63 -0.91
C ASP A 61 13.34 6.37 -1.53
N ALA A 62 14.45 5.88 -0.93
CA ALA A 62 15.21 4.77 -1.45
C ALA A 62 14.41 3.46 -1.49
N THR A 63 13.57 3.20 -0.48
CA THR A 63 12.77 1.98 -0.39
C THR A 63 11.65 1.99 -1.44
N ARG A 64 10.98 3.13 -1.63
CA ARG A 64 9.96 3.29 -2.68
C ARG A 64 10.56 3.12 -4.06
N ARG A 65 11.72 3.71 -4.32
CA ARG A 65 12.45 3.58 -5.58
C ARG A 65 12.97 2.16 -5.81
N LEU A 66 13.41 1.47 -4.74
CA LEU A 66 13.78 0.05 -4.80
C LEU A 66 12.58 -0.82 -5.19
N ALA A 67 11.39 -0.54 -4.61
CA ALA A 67 10.17 -1.23 -4.98
C ALA A 67 9.82 -1.03 -6.46
N ALA A 68 9.90 0.21 -6.95
CA ALA A 68 9.64 0.51 -8.36
C ALA A 68 10.61 -0.24 -9.30
N LEU A 69 11.86 -0.38 -8.88
CA LEU A 69 12.90 -1.03 -9.70
C LEU A 69 12.82 -2.56 -9.67
N GLY A 70 12.47 -3.19 -8.54
CA GLY A 70 12.66 -4.63 -8.38
C GLY A 70 11.49 -5.44 -7.84
N VAL A 71 10.30 -4.83 -7.59
CA VAL A 71 9.17 -5.50 -6.98
C VAL A 71 7.93 -5.47 -7.88
N ALA A 72 7.51 -6.63 -8.36
CA ALA A 72 6.20 -6.82 -9.01
C ALA A 72 5.18 -7.43 -8.05
N VAL A 73 5.60 -8.37 -7.25
CA VAL A 73 4.77 -9.12 -6.29
C VAL A 73 5.49 -9.24 -4.93
N THR A 74 4.77 -9.74 -3.94
CA THR A 74 5.29 -9.89 -2.57
C THR A 74 6.55 -10.79 -2.49
N GLU A 75 6.64 -11.80 -3.34
CA GLU A 75 7.77 -12.71 -3.44
C GLU A 75 9.07 -11.99 -3.84
N ASP A 76 8.97 -11.01 -4.73
CA ASP A 76 10.12 -10.15 -5.11
C ASP A 76 10.58 -9.32 -3.92
N ALA A 77 9.63 -8.73 -3.18
CA ALA A 77 9.94 -7.93 -2.00
C ALA A 77 10.70 -8.77 -0.94
N ARG A 78 10.23 -9.99 -0.67
CA ARG A 78 10.87 -10.91 0.27
C ARG A 78 12.25 -11.35 -0.20
N ARG A 79 12.40 -11.68 -1.49
CA ARG A 79 13.69 -12.02 -2.10
C ARG A 79 14.70 -10.88 -1.93
N LEU A 80 14.31 -9.65 -2.25
CA LEU A 80 15.17 -8.47 -2.12
C LEU A 80 15.51 -8.17 -0.66
N ALA A 81 14.54 -8.30 0.25
CA ALA A 81 14.77 -8.10 1.69
C ALA A 81 15.86 -9.03 2.23
N VAL A 82 15.84 -10.31 1.87
CA VAL A 82 16.85 -11.28 2.26
C VAL A 82 18.20 -10.99 1.60
N ARG A 83 18.23 -10.76 0.28
CA ARG A 83 19.48 -10.55 -0.46
C ARG A 83 20.24 -9.30 -0.06
N LEU A 84 19.50 -8.21 0.18
CA LEU A 84 20.09 -6.93 0.57
C LEU A 84 20.15 -6.76 2.10
N ARG A 85 19.71 -7.76 2.87
CA ARG A 85 19.62 -7.67 4.34
C ARG A 85 18.95 -6.35 4.77
N LEU A 86 17.77 -6.09 4.20
CA LEU A 86 17.00 -4.90 4.55
C LEU A 86 16.63 -4.89 6.03
N SER A 87 16.56 -3.71 6.63
CA SER A 87 16.01 -3.56 7.99
C SER A 87 14.54 -3.99 8.03
N ASN A 88 14.02 -4.31 9.21
CA ASN A 88 12.63 -4.72 9.38
C ASN A 88 11.64 -3.68 8.83
N SER A 89 11.93 -2.39 9.00
CA SER A 89 11.09 -1.30 8.47
C SER A 89 11.10 -1.25 6.94
N GLU A 90 12.28 -1.37 6.31
CA GLU A 90 12.41 -1.40 4.85
C GLU A 90 11.75 -2.65 4.25
N ALA A 91 11.98 -3.83 4.86
CA ALA A 91 11.36 -5.08 4.42
C ALA A 91 9.83 -5.03 4.50
N LYS A 92 9.27 -4.47 5.60
CA LYS A 92 7.82 -4.28 5.77
C LYS A 92 7.25 -3.30 4.74
N ALA A 93 7.94 -2.20 4.46
CA ALA A 93 7.52 -1.24 3.45
C ALA A 93 7.53 -1.86 2.05
N LEU A 94 8.59 -2.61 1.72
CA LEU A 94 8.74 -3.28 0.43
C LEU A 94 7.67 -4.36 0.23
N ASP A 95 7.42 -5.21 1.24
CA ASP A 95 6.36 -6.23 1.25
C ASP A 95 4.97 -5.59 1.06
N SER A 96 4.71 -4.48 1.78
CA SER A 96 3.50 -3.69 1.60
C SER A 96 3.32 -3.25 0.15
N MET A 97 4.36 -2.71 -0.49
CA MET A 97 4.29 -2.27 -1.88
C MET A 97 4.14 -3.43 -2.87
N GLY A 98 4.68 -4.61 -2.61
CA GLY A 98 4.47 -5.82 -3.40
C GLY A 98 3.05 -6.39 -3.31
N HIS A 99 2.30 -6.01 -2.27
CA HIS A 99 1.00 -6.60 -2.00
C HIS A 99 -0.14 -5.85 -2.69
N ARG A 100 -0.68 -6.41 -3.80
CA ARG A 100 -1.91 -5.95 -4.48
C ARG A 100 -1.93 -4.45 -4.83
N TRP A 101 -0.77 -3.87 -5.18
CA TRP A 101 -0.67 -2.46 -5.61
C TRP A 101 -1.60 -2.14 -6.78
N TRP A 102 -1.84 -3.09 -7.69
CA TRP A 102 -2.72 -2.93 -8.87
C TRP A 102 -4.16 -2.59 -8.52
N ARG A 103 -4.61 -2.87 -7.29
CA ARG A 103 -5.95 -2.50 -6.80
C ARG A 103 -6.11 -1.00 -6.53
N LEU A 104 -5.02 -0.23 -6.62
CA LEU A 104 -5.04 1.21 -6.49
C LEU A 104 -5.12 1.91 -7.85
N ALA A 105 -4.92 1.18 -8.94
CA ALA A 105 -5.10 1.70 -10.30
C ALA A 105 -6.60 1.90 -10.61
N GLY A 106 -6.96 3.05 -11.19
CA GLY A 106 -8.32 3.34 -11.64
C GLY A 106 -9.38 3.39 -10.53
N MET A 107 -9.01 3.59 -9.26
CA MET A 107 -9.97 3.72 -8.18
C MET A 107 -10.56 5.13 -8.13
N ASP A 108 -11.82 5.22 -7.75
CA ASP A 108 -12.52 6.44 -7.37
C ASP A 108 -12.11 6.92 -5.95
N GLU A 109 -12.53 8.12 -5.59
CA GLU A 109 -12.21 8.71 -4.29
C GLU A 109 -12.79 7.92 -3.11
N ALA A 110 -13.99 7.36 -3.24
CA ALA A 110 -14.61 6.58 -2.17
C ALA A 110 -13.79 5.30 -1.87
N ARG A 111 -13.29 4.62 -2.91
CA ARG A 111 -12.37 3.50 -2.75
C ARG A 111 -11.03 3.95 -2.18
N ALA A 112 -10.54 5.11 -2.59
CA ALA A 112 -9.30 5.67 -2.08
C ALA A 112 -9.37 5.98 -0.58
N ARG A 113 -10.47 6.57 -0.09
CA ARG A 113 -10.73 6.79 1.35
C ARG A 113 -10.69 5.49 2.16
N ARG A 114 -11.35 4.43 1.66
CA ARG A 114 -11.31 3.10 2.29
C ARG A 114 -9.91 2.50 2.29
N ARG A 115 -9.14 2.68 1.21
CA ARG A 115 -7.74 2.23 1.15
C ARG A 115 -6.85 3.01 2.10
N LEU A 116 -7.05 4.32 2.21
CA LEU A 116 -6.32 5.17 3.14
C LEU A 116 -6.57 4.73 4.60
N TYR A 117 -7.83 4.44 4.95
CA TYR A 117 -8.19 3.89 6.26
C TYR A 117 -7.47 2.56 6.56
N ARG A 118 -7.54 1.59 5.63
CA ARG A 118 -6.99 0.24 5.82
C ARG A 118 -5.45 0.18 5.83
N LEU A 119 -4.81 1.03 5.07
CA LEU A 119 -3.35 1.00 4.86
C LEU A 119 -2.59 1.98 5.73
N GLY A 120 -3.25 3.02 6.19
CA GLY A 120 -2.59 4.21 6.71
C GLY A 120 -1.91 5.04 5.61
N GLU A 121 -1.58 6.28 5.91
CA GLU A 121 -1.09 7.26 4.92
C GLU A 121 0.16 6.80 4.18
N ALA A 122 1.18 6.34 4.90
CA ALA A 122 2.46 5.97 4.31
C ALA A 122 2.31 4.82 3.30
N SER A 123 1.69 3.70 3.71
CA SER A 123 1.49 2.54 2.82
C SER A 123 0.53 2.84 1.67
N TYR A 124 -0.50 3.66 1.91
CA TYR A 124 -1.41 4.11 0.86
C TYR A 124 -0.67 4.89 -0.20
N ARG A 125 0.10 5.91 0.19
CA ARG A 125 0.88 6.74 -0.72
C ARG A 125 1.88 5.92 -1.52
N ASP A 126 2.66 5.07 -0.86
CA ASP A 126 3.72 4.31 -1.52
C ASP A 126 3.15 3.30 -2.54
N ARG A 127 2.05 2.62 -2.20
CA ARG A 127 1.37 1.73 -3.16
C ARG A 127 0.71 2.49 -4.30
N LEU A 128 0.12 3.66 -4.04
CA LEU A 128 -0.49 4.49 -5.07
C LEU A 128 0.57 4.97 -6.07
N LEU A 129 1.72 5.45 -5.58
CA LEU A 129 2.82 5.87 -6.42
C LEU A 129 3.39 4.71 -7.25
N LEU A 130 3.47 3.51 -6.69
CA LEU A 130 3.89 2.32 -7.44
C LEU A 130 2.87 1.97 -8.54
N ALA A 131 1.57 2.05 -8.24
CA ALA A 131 0.52 1.83 -9.24
C ALA A 131 0.59 2.88 -10.36
N TRP A 132 0.80 4.15 -10.01
CA TRP A 132 0.99 5.22 -10.99
C TRP A 132 2.23 5.00 -11.86
N ALA A 133 3.38 4.72 -11.25
CA ALA A 133 4.62 4.45 -11.99
C ALA A 133 4.47 3.28 -12.97
N ARG A 134 3.64 2.30 -12.65
CA ARG A 134 3.35 1.14 -13.50
C ARG A 134 2.26 1.36 -14.54
N ALA A 135 1.46 2.40 -14.41
CA ALA A 135 0.50 2.79 -15.45
C ALA A 135 1.18 3.32 -16.74
N GLY A 136 2.47 3.63 -16.66
CA GLY A 136 3.29 4.02 -17.82
C GLY A 136 3.31 5.52 -18.11
N HIS A 137 4.17 5.88 -19.04
CA HIS A 137 4.47 7.29 -19.38
C HIS A 137 3.31 8.07 -20.03
N GLY A 138 2.26 7.38 -20.51
CA GLY A 138 1.09 8.03 -21.11
C GLY A 138 -0.08 8.26 -20.16
N ALA A 139 0.04 7.88 -18.89
CA ALA A 139 -1.05 8.06 -17.94
C ALA A 139 -1.22 9.55 -17.59
N ASP A 140 -2.47 10.05 -17.70
CA ASP A 140 -2.82 11.37 -17.21
C ASP A 140 -2.45 11.50 -15.72
N PRO A 141 -1.60 12.46 -15.33
CA PRO A 141 -1.18 12.61 -13.94
C PRO A 141 -2.29 13.14 -13.03
N ALA A 142 -3.29 13.85 -13.56
CA ALA A 142 -4.26 14.58 -12.75
C ALA A 142 -5.04 13.68 -11.76
N PRO A 143 -5.60 12.50 -12.14
CA PRO A 143 -6.27 11.62 -11.20
C PRO A 143 -5.33 11.08 -10.11
N TRP A 144 -4.09 10.76 -10.46
CA TRP A 144 -3.11 10.24 -9.52
C TRP A 144 -2.68 11.30 -8.50
N VAL A 145 -2.47 12.53 -8.94
CA VAL A 145 -2.16 13.67 -8.06
C VAL A 145 -3.31 13.95 -7.10
N ALA A 146 -4.56 13.93 -7.58
CA ALA A 146 -5.74 14.12 -6.75
C ALA A 146 -5.83 13.05 -5.63
N LEU A 147 -5.60 11.79 -5.99
CA LEU A 147 -5.60 10.68 -5.03
C LEU A 147 -4.39 10.71 -4.08
N ALA A 148 -3.21 11.09 -4.55
CA ALA A 148 -2.02 11.22 -3.71
C ALA A 148 -2.15 12.33 -2.66
N ARG A 149 -2.91 13.39 -2.96
CA ARG A 149 -3.22 14.50 -2.04
C ARG A 149 -4.41 14.23 -1.13
N LEU A 150 -5.10 13.10 -1.28
CA LEU A 150 -6.24 12.75 -0.43
C LEU A 150 -5.96 12.85 1.08
N PRO A 151 -4.80 12.40 1.62
CA PRO A 151 -4.51 12.50 3.06
C PRO A 151 -4.45 13.94 3.59
N GLN A 152 -4.26 14.94 2.72
CA GLN A 152 -4.21 16.36 3.11
C GLN A 152 -5.61 16.94 3.36
N ARG A 153 -6.65 16.33 2.80
CA ARG A 153 -8.05 16.82 2.87
C ARG A 153 -9.03 15.83 3.49
N PHE A 154 -8.59 14.60 3.78
CA PHE A 154 -9.40 13.57 4.41
C PHE A 154 -8.59 12.79 5.43
N THR A 155 -8.97 12.91 6.69
CA THR A 155 -8.47 12.07 7.79
C THR A 155 -9.52 11.01 8.08
N PRO A 156 -9.21 9.71 7.88
CA PRO A 156 -10.16 8.66 8.16
C PRO A 156 -10.61 8.68 9.62
N PRO A 157 -11.92 8.68 9.92
CA PRO A 157 -12.41 8.58 11.28
C PRO A 157 -12.10 7.19 11.86
N LYS A 158 -12.08 7.09 13.19
CA LYS A 158 -12.00 5.79 13.86
C LYS A 158 -13.35 5.10 13.78
N PHE A 159 -13.33 3.76 13.58
CA PHE A 159 -14.54 2.96 13.62
C PHE A 159 -15.24 3.12 14.99
N PRO A 160 -16.51 3.57 15.03
CA PRO A 160 -17.15 3.98 16.26
C PRO A 160 -17.78 2.85 17.07
N LEU A 161 -18.18 1.73 16.40
CA LEU A 161 -18.83 0.61 17.09
C LEU A 161 -17.82 -0.23 17.87
N LYS A 162 -18.23 -0.70 19.04
CA LYS A 162 -17.41 -1.46 19.99
C LYS A 162 -18.04 -2.83 20.25
N ALA A 163 -17.28 -3.73 20.87
CA ALA A 163 -17.74 -5.05 21.28
C ALA A 163 -19.06 -5.00 22.09
N ALA A 164 -19.15 -4.04 23.03
CA ALA A 164 -20.35 -3.85 23.86
C ALA A 164 -21.64 -3.63 23.05
N ASP A 165 -21.55 -2.95 21.89
CA ASP A 165 -22.70 -2.67 21.04
C ASP A 165 -23.29 -3.96 20.45
N PHE A 166 -22.48 -4.98 20.23
CA PHE A 166 -22.86 -6.29 19.69
C PHE A 166 -23.25 -7.26 20.79
N ILE A 167 -22.62 -7.22 21.95
CA ILE A 167 -23.04 -8.00 23.15
C ILE A 167 -24.44 -7.58 23.54
N ALA A 168 -24.78 -6.30 23.56
CA ALA A 168 -26.13 -5.80 23.80
C ALA A 168 -27.16 -6.28 22.77
N ARG A 169 -26.72 -6.73 21.58
CA ARG A 169 -27.54 -7.35 20.53
C ARG A 169 -27.56 -8.88 20.58
N GLY A 170 -27.05 -9.47 21.66
CA GLY A 170 -27.07 -10.92 21.87
C GLY A 170 -25.93 -11.69 21.20
N VAL A 171 -24.90 -11.03 20.71
CA VAL A 171 -23.71 -11.74 20.18
C VAL A 171 -22.83 -12.18 21.33
N ALA A 172 -22.56 -13.48 21.39
CA ALA A 172 -21.70 -14.06 22.43
C ALA A 172 -20.22 -13.61 22.27
N GLU A 173 -19.51 -13.50 23.39
CA GLU A 173 -18.08 -13.25 23.38
C GLU A 173 -17.31 -14.39 22.68
N GLY A 174 -16.19 -14.06 22.05
CA GLY A 174 -15.35 -15.03 21.36
C GLY A 174 -15.26 -14.76 19.85
N PRO A 175 -15.01 -15.80 19.03
CA PRO A 175 -14.78 -15.65 17.57
C PRO A 175 -15.94 -14.96 16.83
N ALA A 176 -17.18 -15.21 17.24
CA ALA A 176 -18.39 -14.59 16.65
C ALA A 176 -18.36 -13.07 16.81
N LEU A 177 -17.94 -12.57 17.98
CA LEU A 177 -17.82 -11.14 18.25
C LEU A 177 -16.74 -10.47 17.36
N GLY A 178 -15.60 -11.13 17.17
CA GLY A 178 -14.57 -10.64 16.23
C GLY A 178 -15.09 -10.60 14.79
N HIS A 179 -15.82 -11.62 14.38
CA HIS A 179 -16.38 -11.68 13.02
C HIS A 179 -17.42 -10.58 12.78
N VAL A 180 -18.39 -10.38 13.71
CA VAL A 180 -19.43 -9.35 13.55
C VAL A 180 -18.83 -7.94 13.53
N LEU A 181 -17.78 -7.68 14.34
CA LEU A 181 -17.05 -6.41 14.29
C LEU A 181 -16.42 -6.16 12.90
N THR A 182 -15.83 -7.20 12.31
CA THR A 182 -15.26 -7.11 10.95
C THR A 182 -16.35 -6.84 9.91
N LEU A 183 -17.49 -7.54 9.98
CA LEU A 183 -18.64 -7.33 9.09
C LEU A 183 -19.20 -5.90 9.19
N ALA A 184 -19.33 -5.40 10.42
CA ALA A 184 -19.82 -4.04 10.67
C ALA A 184 -18.83 -2.98 10.17
N GLU A 185 -17.53 -3.17 10.40
CA GLU A 185 -16.50 -2.26 9.90
C GLU A 185 -16.45 -2.23 8.38
N ASP A 186 -16.55 -3.39 7.71
CA ASP A 186 -16.63 -3.45 6.25
C ASP A 186 -17.86 -2.75 5.69
N ALA A 187 -19.03 -2.92 6.34
CA ALA A 187 -20.25 -2.24 5.96
C ALA A 187 -20.16 -0.72 6.18
N TRP A 188 -19.58 -0.29 7.31
CA TRP A 188 -19.34 1.12 7.62
C TRP A 188 -18.40 1.79 6.62
N LEU A 189 -17.35 1.12 6.22
CA LEU A 189 -16.43 1.58 5.16
C LEU A 189 -17.16 1.66 3.80
N ALA A 190 -18.03 0.69 3.49
CA ALA A 190 -18.80 0.68 2.25
C ALA A 190 -19.80 1.84 2.18
N ALA A 191 -20.33 2.26 3.33
CA ALA A 191 -21.25 3.39 3.49
C ALA A 191 -20.55 4.77 3.58
N ASP A 192 -19.23 4.84 3.32
CA ASP A 192 -18.38 6.06 3.37
C ASP A 192 -18.34 6.73 4.75
N PHE A 193 -18.15 5.93 5.80
CA PHE A 193 -17.83 6.37 7.17
C PHE A 193 -18.94 7.16 7.88
N PRO A 194 -20.23 6.73 7.89
CA PRO A 194 -21.26 7.46 8.60
C PRO A 194 -21.00 7.52 10.11
N LEU A 195 -21.30 8.65 10.73
CA LEU A 195 -21.14 8.86 12.17
C LEU A 195 -22.50 9.05 12.88
N GLU A 196 -23.58 9.15 12.16
CA GLU A 196 -24.93 9.35 12.70
C GLU A 196 -25.39 8.10 13.48
N PRO A 197 -25.91 8.27 14.72
CA PRO A 197 -26.30 7.14 15.57
C PRO A 197 -27.28 6.16 14.91
N ALA A 198 -28.23 6.66 14.13
CA ALA A 198 -29.22 5.83 13.45
C ALA A 198 -28.58 4.96 12.36
N ALA A 199 -27.64 5.52 11.58
CA ALA A 199 -26.88 4.79 10.57
C ALA A 199 -26.00 3.71 11.22
N LEU A 200 -25.32 4.03 12.32
CA LEU A 200 -24.50 3.08 13.07
C LEU A 200 -25.31 1.93 13.65
N ALA A 201 -26.50 2.23 14.22
CA ALA A 201 -27.41 1.20 14.72
C ALA A 201 -27.85 0.25 13.59
N SER A 202 -28.25 0.79 12.44
CA SER A 202 -28.63 0.01 11.25
C SER A 202 -27.48 -0.88 10.75
N LEU A 203 -26.26 -0.37 10.69
CA LEU A 203 -25.07 -1.14 10.30
C LEU A 203 -24.78 -2.28 11.29
N ALA A 204 -24.92 -2.02 12.59
CA ALA A 204 -24.74 -3.05 13.61
C ALA A 204 -25.79 -4.16 13.47
N ASP A 205 -27.06 -3.82 13.27
CA ASP A 205 -28.15 -4.79 13.08
C ASP A 205 -27.96 -5.63 11.81
N GLN A 206 -27.54 -5.00 10.70
CA GLN A 206 -27.21 -5.70 9.45
C GLN A 206 -26.04 -6.67 9.63
N ALA A 207 -25.00 -6.30 10.38
CA ALA A 207 -23.85 -7.16 10.64
C ALA A 207 -24.26 -8.39 11.47
N VAL A 208 -25.11 -8.22 12.49
CA VAL A 208 -25.65 -9.34 13.30
C VAL A 208 -26.50 -10.27 12.44
N ALA A 209 -27.38 -9.71 11.61
CA ALA A 209 -28.21 -10.51 10.70
C ALA A 209 -27.37 -11.31 9.69
N ARG A 210 -26.26 -10.74 9.21
CA ARG A 210 -25.31 -11.44 8.32
C ARG A 210 -24.58 -12.56 9.05
N LEU A 211 -24.05 -12.30 10.25
CA LEU A 211 -23.40 -13.32 11.08
C LEU A 211 -24.31 -14.54 11.27
N THR A 212 -25.60 -14.31 11.56
CA THR A 212 -26.58 -15.39 11.78
C THR A 212 -26.86 -16.21 10.52
N ARG A 213 -26.78 -15.59 9.33
CA ARG A 213 -26.93 -16.29 8.04
C ARG A 213 -25.68 -17.14 7.73
N ASP A 214 -24.50 -16.57 7.93
CA ASP A 214 -23.21 -17.25 7.66
C ASP A 214 -23.02 -18.48 8.57
N ALA A 215 -23.59 -18.46 9.80
CA ALA A 215 -23.56 -19.58 10.73
C ALA A 215 -24.52 -20.73 10.35
N LYS A 216 -25.46 -20.51 9.43
CA LYS A 216 -26.44 -21.53 8.97
C LYS A 216 -26.07 -22.16 7.62
N SER A 217 -25.02 -21.65 6.97
CA SER A 217 -24.48 -22.14 5.68
C SER A 217 -23.27 -23.02 5.88
#